data_b98ac59670c83cdeaf59fcf3a35e6e4e
#
_entry.id   b98ac59670c83cdeaf59fcf3a35e6e4e
#
_cell.length_a   1.000
_cell.length_b   1.000
_cell.length_c   1.000
_cell.angle_alpha   90.00
_cell.angle_beta   90.00
_cell.angle_gamma   90.00
#
_symmetry.space_group_name_H-M   'P 1'
#
loop_
_entity.id
_entity.type
_entity.pdbx_description
1 polymer ?
#
loop_
_entity_poly.entity_id
_entity_poly.type
_entity_poly.pdbx_seq_one_letter_code
_entity_poly.pdbx_strand_id
1 'polypeptide(L)' 'EVAEQIYEKHRFFTDRLIAAGVDPATAERDACRIEHVISDESFERLKAAAKPES' A
#
# COMPACT_ATOMS: atom_id res chain seq x y z
N GLU A 1 -2.75 -5.99 -15.47
CA GLU A 1 -3.00 -7.33 -14.99
C GLU A 1 -3.43 -7.33 -13.55
N VAL A 2 -4.26 -8.28 -13.22
CA VAL A 2 -4.77 -8.35 -11.86
C VAL A 2 -3.64 -8.56 -10.86
N ALA A 3 -2.69 -9.42 -11.19
CA ALA A 3 -1.58 -9.68 -10.31
C ALA A 3 -0.74 -8.44 -10.06
N GLU A 4 -0.56 -7.65 -11.08
CA GLU A 4 0.21 -6.41 -10.92
C GLU A 4 -0.48 -5.43 -10.01
N GLN A 5 -1.80 -5.34 -10.09
CA GLN A 5 -2.55 -4.43 -9.24
C GLN A 5 -2.46 -4.86 -7.78
N ILE A 6 -2.55 -6.16 -7.53
CA ILE A 6 -2.46 -6.66 -6.17
C ILE A 6 -1.07 -6.39 -5.61
N TYR A 7 -0.04 -6.63 -6.42
CA TYR A 7 1.32 -6.39 -5.98
C TYR A 7 1.56 -4.91 -5.71
N GLU A 8 0.98 -4.05 -6.54
CA GLU A 8 1.14 -2.61 -6.36
C GLU A 8 0.57 -2.15 -5.03
N LYS A 9 -0.62 -2.64 -4.69
CA LYS A 9 -1.22 -2.28 -3.41
C LYS A 9 -0.36 -2.78 -2.25
N HIS A 10 0.09 -4.01 -2.34
CA HIS A 10 0.89 -4.59 -1.28
C HIS A 10 2.16 -3.77 -1.07
N ARG A 11 2.85 -3.46 -2.15
CA ARG A 11 4.09 -2.72 -2.04
C ARG A 11 3.87 -1.32 -1.53
N PHE A 12 2.81 -0.67 -2.02
CA PHE A 12 2.52 0.69 -1.59
C PHE A 12 2.33 0.75 -0.09
N PHE A 13 1.49 -0.12 0.45
CA PHE A 13 1.20 -0.08 1.88
C PHE A 13 2.38 -0.58 2.71
N THR A 14 3.11 -1.56 2.22
CA THR A 14 4.30 -2.00 2.92
C THR A 14 5.29 -0.85 3.07
N ASP A 15 5.56 -0.15 1.98
CA ASP A 15 6.51 0.96 2.02
C ASP A 15 6.03 2.08 2.93
N ARG A 16 4.73 2.40 2.87
CA ARG A 16 4.20 3.47 3.72
C ARG A 16 4.30 3.12 5.19
N LEU A 17 4.02 1.88 5.52
CA LEU A 17 4.09 1.46 6.91
C LEU A 17 5.52 1.47 7.42
N ILE A 18 6.45 1.00 6.61
CA ILE A 18 7.84 1.01 7.01
C ILE A 18 8.32 2.45 7.19
N ALA A 19 7.92 3.34 6.29
CA ALA A 19 8.29 4.74 6.41
C ALA A 19 7.75 5.37 7.68
N ALA A 20 6.62 4.85 8.17
CA ALA A 20 6.03 5.33 9.42
C ALA A 20 6.67 4.72 10.65
N GLY A 21 7.60 3.80 10.47
CA GLY A 21 8.30 3.20 11.60
C GLY A 21 7.81 1.82 11.94
N VAL A 22 6.97 1.22 11.12
CA VAL A 22 6.46 -0.12 11.37
C VAL A 22 7.51 -1.15 10.98
N ASP A 23 7.66 -2.17 11.81
CA ASP A 23 8.59 -3.26 11.52
C ASP A 23 8.27 -3.87 10.15
N PRO A 24 9.30 -4.18 9.33
CA PRO A 24 9.03 -4.72 7.99
C PRO A 24 8.13 -5.95 7.96
N ALA A 25 8.33 -6.89 8.88
CA ALA A 25 7.50 -8.08 8.90
C ALA A 25 6.05 -7.74 9.21
N THR A 26 5.84 -6.84 10.16
CA THR A 26 4.50 -6.38 10.49
C THR A 26 3.90 -5.59 9.34
N ALA A 27 4.72 -4.76 8.71
CA ALA A 27 4.25 -3.95 7.59
C ALA A 27 3.75 -4.82 6.46
N GLU A 28 4.48 -5.90 6.15
CA GLU A 28 4.05 -6.79 5.08
C GLU A 28 2.75 -7.49 5.43
N ARG A 29 2.62 -7.93 6.68
CA ARG A 29 1.41 -8.59 7.10
C ARG A 29 0.22 -7.66 7.03
N ASP A 30 0.38 -6.45 7.53
CA ASP A 30 -0.71 -5.50 7.51
C ASP A 30 -1.05 -5.06 6.09
N ALA A 31 -0.04 -4.88 5.26
CA ALA A 31 -0.29 -4.52 3.87
C ALA A 31 -1.10 -5.59 3.17
N CYS A 32 -0.82 -6.85 3.46
CA CYS A 32 -1.57 -7.94 2.86
C CYS A 32 -3.04 -7.85 3.24
N ARG A 33 -3.32 -7.50 4.48
CA ARG A 33 -4.71 -7.36 4.92
C ARG A 33 -5.37 -6.16 4.28
N ILE A 34 -4.65 -5.05 4.24
CA ILE A 34 -5.21 -3.82 3.68
C ILE A 34 -5.57 -4.01 2.22
N GLU A 35 -4.72 -4.70 1.48
CA GLU A 35 -4.95 -4.83 0.04
C GLU A 35 -6.23 -5.61 -0.26
N HIS A 36 -6.70 -6.40 0.71
CA HIS A 36 -7.91 -7.18 0.50
C HIS A 36 -9.18 -6.43 0.92
N VAL A 37 -9.05 -5.36 1.69
CA VAL A 37 -10.23 -4.67 2.19
C VAL A 37 -10.39 -3.25 1.65
N ILE A 38 -9.33 -2.68 1.12
CA ILE A 38 -9.40 -1.31 0.65
C ILE A 38 -10.01 -1.25 -0.74
N SER A 39 -10.85 -0.24 -0.99
CA SER A 39 -11.44 -0.08 -2.30
C SER A 39 -10.42 0.52 -3.28
N ASP A 40 -10.70 0.31 -4.57
CA ASP A 40 -9.83 0.90 -5.58
C ASP A 40 -9.82 2.41 -5.50
N GLU A 41 -10.97 2.99 -5.23
CA GLU A 41 -11.05 4.44 -5.15
C GLU A 41 -10.18 4.97 -4.02
N SER A 42 -10.27 4.34 -2.85
CA SER A 42 -9.46 4.79 -1.73
C SER A 42 -7.97 4.61 -2.02
N PHE A 43 -7.62 3.49 -2.63
CA PHE A 43 -6.22 3.24 -2.95
C PHE A 43 -5.68 4.29 -3.92
N GLU A 44 -6.45 4.60 -4.97
CA GLU A 44 -6.00 5.58 -5.95
C GLU A 44 -5.84 6.95 -5.31
N ARG A 45 -6.75 7.31 -4.42
CA ARG A 45 -6.64 8.59 -3.75
C ARG A 45 -5.43 8.64 -2.84
N LEU A 46 -5.17 7.55 -2.14
CA LEU A 46 -4.00 7.49 -1.28
C LEU A 46 -2.72 7.56 -2.08
N LYS A 47 -2.67 6.88 -3.22
CA LYS A 47 -1.49 6.95 -4.07
C LYS A 47 -1.24 8.37 -4.53
N ALA A 48 -2.28 9.05 -4.96
CA ALA A 48 -2.14 10.41 -5.44
C ALA A 48 -1.67 11.33 -4.33
N ALA A 49 -2.20 11.15 -3.13
CA ALA A 49 -1.83 11.99 -2.00
C ALA A 49 -0.41 11.73 -1.54
N ALA A 50 0.05 10.49 -1.67
CA ALA A 50 1.39 10.13 -1.20
C ALA A 50 2.46 10.39 -2.24
N LYS A 51 2.06 10.65 -3.48
CA LYS A 51 3.02 10.87 -4.54
C LYS A 51 3.89 12.07 -4.23
N PRO A 52 5.21 11.94 -4.32
CA PRO A 52 6.06 13.08 -4.05
C PRO A 52 5.81 14.20 -5.03
N GLU A 53 5.95 15.37 -4.55
CA GLU A 53 5.79 16.54 -5.38
C GLU A 53 6.91 16.58 -6.39
N SER A 54 6.60 16.76 -7.62
CA SER A 54 7.66 16.75 -8.63
C SER A 54 7.58 17.97 -9.50
#